data_63a55fbc5f38bf5c289f6a7eb4d0a561
#
_entry.id   63a55fbc5f38bf5c289f6a7eb4d0a561
#
_cell.length_a   1.000
_cell.length_b   1.000
_cell.length_c   1.000
_cell.angle_alpha   90.00
_cell.angle_beta   90.00
_cell.angle_gamma   90.00
#
_symmetry.space_group_name_H-M   'P 1'
#
loop_
_entity.id
_entity.type
_entity.pdbx_description
1 polymer ?
#
loop_
_entity_poly.entity_id
_entity_poly.type
_entity_poly.pdbx_seq_one_letter_code
_entity_poly.pdbx_strand_id
1 'polypeptide(L)'
;QNYTMNKPQITIKDIARALNVSPSTVSRALKDNPDISKETRDLVHAYAREHNYKPNVLAVNLRASRSNTIGVIVPQLVHHFFSCVLSGIEKAAADAGYNIIVAQSSESYEQEVKIVHSFLAARVCGVIASLAKDTSQYDHYQELLNNDIPIVFYDRICTGLKTERVVVDDYAGSFAA
;
A
#
# COMPACT_ATOMS: atom_id res chain seq x y z
N GLN A 1 -33.55 12.04 1.28
CA GLN A 1 -32.64 10.94 1.59
C GLN A 1 -31.94 11.28 2.91
N ASN A 2 -32.33 10.59 4.00
CA ASN A 2 -31.74 10.75 5.32
C ASN A 2 -30.32 10.20 5.29
N TYR A 3 -29.31 11.07 5.31
CA TYR A 3 -27.94 10.71 5.65
C TYR A 3 -27.91 10.29 7.13
N THR A 4 -27.89 8.99 7.38
CA THR A 4 -27.61 8.45 8.70
C THR A 4 -26.20 8.89 9.09
N MET A 5 -26.07 9.78 10.06
CA MET A 5 -24.78 10.15 10.65
C MET A 5 -24.12 8.87 11.16
N ASN A 6 -22.96 8.54 10.60
CA ASN A 6 -22.13 7.43 11.05
C ASN A 6 -21.89 7.57 12.56
N LYS A 7 -22.33 6.56 13.35
CA LYS A 7 -21.94 6.46 14.76
C LYS A 7 -20.40 6.56 14.82
N PRO A 8 -19.83 7.40 15.68
CA PRO A 8 -18.40 7.50 15.81
C PRO A 8 -17.81 6.12 16.12
N GLN A 9 -16.89 5.68 15.29
CA GLN A 9 -16.23 4.38 15.45
C GLN A 9 -15.47 4.38 16.78
N ILE A 10 -15.66 3.37 17.63
CA ILE A 10 -14.93 3.28 18.90
C ILE A 10 -13.43 3.23 18.66
N THR A 11 -12.68 3.79 19.58
CA THR A 11 -11.22 3.91 19.51
C THR A 11 -10.52 3.00 20.52
N ILE A 12 -9.21 2.77 20.35
CA ILE A 12 -8.38 2.08 21.37
C ILE A 12 -8.54 2.74 22.74
N LYS A 13 -8.69 4.07 22.80
CA LYS A 13 -8.87 4.81 24.07
C LYS A 13 -10.22 4.49 24.73
N ASP A 14 -11.25 4.25 23.95
CA ASP A 14 -12.56 3.90 24.48
C ASP A 14 -12.57 2.48 25.03
N ILE A 15 -11.94 1.52 24.33
CA ILE A 15 -11.73 0.15 24.82
C ILE A 15 -10.90 0.17 26.12
N ALA A 16 -9.82 0.93 26.14
CA ALA A 16 -8.95 1.06 27.32
C ALA A 16 -9.72 1.58 28.54
N ARG A 17 -10.57 2.60 28.33
CA ARG A 17 -11.42 3.16 29.40
C ARG A 17 -12.45 2.17 29.87
N ALA A 18 -13.14 1.47 28.96
CA ALA A 18 -14.18 0.50 29.30
C ALA A 18 -13.64 -0.70 30.10
N LEU A 19 -12.42 -1.17 29.75
CA LEU A 19 -11.79 -2.34 30.37
C LEU A 19 -10.82 -1.97 31.50
N ASN A 20 -10.69 -0.67 31.85
CA ASN A 20 -9.79 -0.15 32.87
C ASN A 20 -8.31 -0.60 32.69
N VAL A 21 -7.84 -0.57 31.44
CA VAL A 21 -6.45 -0.89 31.06
C VAL A 21 -5.83 0.27 30.29
N SER A 22 -4.51 0.24 30.09
CA SER A 22 -3.85 1.28 29.30
C SER A 22 -4.13 1.09 27.79
N PRO A 23 -4.15 2.17 26.97
CA PRO A 23 -4.24 2.06 25.51
C PRO A 23 -3.11 1.21 24.89
N SER A 24 -1.93 1.20 25.50
CA SER A 24 -0.81 0.35 25.08
C SER A 24 -1.08 -1.14 25.37
N THR A 25 -1.75 -1.46 26.48
CA THR A 25 -2.19 -2.82 26.82
C THR A 25 -3.21 -3.31 25.78
N VAL A 26 -4.22 -2.50 25.45
CA VAL A 26 -5.21 -2.82 24.40
C VAL A 26 -4.52 -3.06 23.05
N SER A 27 -3.61 -2.17 22.66
CA SER A 27 -2.88 -2.29 21.38
C SER A 27 -2.05 -3.56 21.29
N ARG A 28 -1.41 -3.98 22.40
CA ARG A 28 -0.63 -5.23 22.49
C ARG A 28 -1.53 -6.45 22.54
N ALA A 29 -2.62 -6.39 23.27
CA ALA A 29 -3.59 -7.48 23.35
C ALA A 29 -4.22 -7.79 21.99
N LEU A 30 -4.61 -6.77 21.21
CA LEU A 30 -5.15 -6.92 19.85
C LEU A 30 -4.14 -7.50 18.83
N LYS A 31 -2.85 -7.49 19.16
CA LYS A 31 -1.76 -8.10 18.36
C LYS A 31 -1.29 -9.45 18.92
N ASP A 32 -2.02 -10.01 19.85
CA ASP A 32 -1.70 -11.27 20.54
C ASP A 32 -0.30 -11.31 21.17
N ASN A 33 0.20 -10.13 21.61
CA ASN A 33 1.53 -10.04 22.21
C ASN A 33 1.61 -10.92 23.46
N PRO A 34 2.64 -11.80 23.57
CA PRO A 34 2.82 -12.74 24.68
C PRO A 34 3.01 -12.08 26.05
N ASP A 35 3.46 -10.81 26.10
CA ASP A 35 3.60 -10.03 27.35
C ASP A 35 2.28 -9.71 28.02
N ILE A 36 1.15 -9.87 27.31
CA ILE A 36 -0.20 -9.66 27.85
C ILE A 36 -0.80 -10.99 28.22
N SER A 37 -1.36 -11.09 29.44
CA SER A 37 -2.01 -12.31 29.91
C SER A 37 -3.10 -12.79 28.95
N LYS A 38 -3.30 -14.08 28.83
CA LYS A 38 -4.35 -14.66 27.98
C LYS A 38 -5.73 -14.10 28.34
N GLU A 39 -6.01 -13.99 29.63
CA GLU A 39 -7.28 -13.44 30.14
C GLU A 39 -7.53 -12.01 29.62
N THR A 40 -6.53 -11.13 29.70
CA THR A 40 -6.63 -9.77 29.21
C THR A 40 -6.79 -9.72 27.69
N ARG A 41 -6.09 -10.57 26.94
CA ARG A 41 -6.24 -10.67 25.48
C ARG A 41 -7.66 -11.08 25.09
N ASP A 42 -8.17 -12.15 25.71
CA ASP A 42 -9.51 -12.67 25.45
C ASP A 42 -10.58 -11.62 25.75
N LEU A 43 -10.44 -10.88 26.85
CA LEU A 43 -11.35 -9.79 27.23
C LEU A 43 -11.34 -8.64 26.20
N VAL A 44 -10.15 -8.22 25.79
CA VAL A 44 -9.99 -7.16 24.77
C VAL A 44 -10.56 -7.57 23.42
N HIS A 45 -10.31 -8.80 22.98
CA HIS A 45 -10.85 -9.33 21.72
C HIS A 45 -12.38 -9.47 21.77
N ALA A 46 -12.94 -9.93 22.88
CA ALA A 46 -14.38 -10.03 23.07
C ALA A 46 -15.04 -8.65 22.96
N TYR A 47 -14.55 -7.66 23.69
CA TYR A 47 -15.06 -6.29 23.66
C TYR A 47 -14.92 -5.65 22.27
N ALA A 48 -13.79 -5.83 21.60
CA ALA A 48 -13.55 -5.33 20.25
C ALA A 48 -14.56 -5.92 19.24
N ARG A 49 -14.86 -7.22 19.31
CA ARG A 49 -15.84 -7.89 18.46
C ARG A 49 -17.26 -7.39 18.71
N GLU A 50 -17.68 -7.33 19.98
CA GLU A 50 -19.01 -6.87 20.39
C GLU A 50 -19.32 -5.46 19.85
N HIS A 51 -18.31 -4.57 19.86
CA HIS A 51 -18.46 -3.18 19.44
C HIS A 51 -18.02 -2.91 18.01
N ASN A 52 -17.80 -3.96 17.19
CA ASN A 52 -17.34 -3.86 15.80
C ASN A 52 -16.11 -2.94 15.65
N TYR A 53 -15.18 -3.00 16.61
CA TYR A 53 -13.95 -2.24 16.54
C TYR A 53 -13.10 -2.71 15.35
N LYS A 54 -12.72 -1.78 14.50
CA LYS A 54 -11.71 -1.99 13.45
C LYS A 54 -10.52 -1.09 13.74
N PRO A 55 -9.29 -1.64 13.76
CA PRO A 55 -8.09 -0.82 13.90
C PRO A 55 -8.09 0.29 12.85
N ASN A 56 -7.86 1.52 13.29
CA ASN A 56 -7.66 2.61 12.34
C ASN A 56 -6.28 2.43 11.67
N VAL A 57 -6.30 1.89 10.46
CA VAL A 57 -5.10 1.61 9.67
C VAL A 57 -4.27 2.87 9.47
N LEU A 58 -4.90 4.04 9.31
CA LEU A 58 -4.21 5.32 9.20
C LEU A 58 -3.44 5.66 10.49
N ALA A 59 -4.04 5.42 11.67
CA ALA A 59 -3.37 5.67 12.94
C ALA A 59 -2.24 4.66 13.23
N VAL A 60 -2.36 3.44 12.73
CA VAL A 60 -1.31 2.40 12.83
C VAL A 60 -0.15 2.76 11.89
N ASN A 61 -0.44 3.16 10.67
CA ASN A 61 0.54 3.55 9.65
C ASN A 61 1.30 4.84 10.05
N LEU A 62 0.61 5.81 10.69
CA LEU A 62 1.25 7.00 11.25
C LEU A 62 2.29 6.68 12.34
N ARG A 63 2.09 5.63 13.13
CA ARG A 63 3.07 5.19 14.14
C ARG A 63 4.24 4.41 13.53
N ALA A 64 3.99 3.71 12.42
CA ALA A 64 5.00 2.91 11.72
C ALA A 64 5.83 3.73 10.72
N SER A 65 5.50 5.02 10.50
CA SER A 65 6.08 5.92 9.48
C SER A 65 5.99 5.40 8.03
N ARG A 66 5.42 4.23 7.80
CA ARG A 66 5.22 3.62 6.47
C ARG A 66 3.87 2.91 6.43
N SER A 67 3.20 2.96 5.29
CA SER A 67 1.98 2.17 5.05
C SER A 67 2.35 0.75 4.58
N ASN A 68 1.43 -0.19 4.76
CA ASN A 68 1.51 -1.54 4.17
C ASN A 68 0.99 -1.55 2.73
N THR A 69 1.18 -0.45 1.98
CA THR A 69 0.54 -0.25 0.69
C THR A 69 1.60 0.03 -0.37
N ILE A 70 1.60 -0.74 -1.44
CA ILE A 70 2.44 -0.56 -2.62
C ILE A 70 1.64 0.20 -3.67
N GLY A 71 2.21 1.25 -4.26
CA GLY A 71 1.67 1.93 -5.42
C GLY A 71 2.03 1.18 -6.70
N VAL A 72 1.06 0.95 -7.59
CA VAL A 72 1.30 0.32 -8.89
C VAL A 72 0.85 1.28 -9.98
N ILE A 73 1.79 1.67 -10.86
CA ILE A 73 1.51 2.53 -12.01
C ILE A 73 1.50 1.67 -13.26
N VAL A 74 0.39 1.69 -13.99
CA VAL A 74 0.22 1.01 -15.27
C VAL A 74 -0.10 2.03 -16.37
N PRO A 75 0.47 1.88 -17.59
CA PRO A 75 0.14 2.77 -18.70
C PRO A 75 -1.33 2.68 -19.12
N GLN A 76 -1.84 1.44 -19.33
CA GLN A 76 -3.22 1.18 -19.71
C GLN A 76 -3.69 -0.18 -19.20
N LEU A 77 -4.82 -0.19 -18.48
CA LEU A 77 -5.39 -1.43 -17.92
C LEU A 77 -6.06 -2.33 -18.96
N VAL A 78 -6.47 -1.78 -20.09
CA VAL A 78 -7.19 -2.52 -21.15
C VAL A 78 -6.30 -3.52 -21.89
N HIS A 79 -4.98 -3.39 -21.82
CA HIS A 79 -4.07 -4.33 -22.46
C HIS A 79 -3.89 -5.57 -21.60
N HIS A 80 -4.07 -6.73 -22.21
CA HIS A 80 -3.98 -8.06 -21.57
C HIS A 80 -2.65 -8.24 -20.81
N PHE A 81 -1.53 -7.77 -21.36
CA PHE A 81 -0.24 -7.81 -20.71
C PHE A 81 -0.24 -7.18 -19.32
N PHE A 82 -0.69 -5.92 -19.23
CA PHE A 82 -0.71 -5.20 -17.94
C PHE A 82 -1.70 -5.82 -16.95
N SER A 83 -2.81 -6.38 -17.43
CA SER A 83 -3.76 -7.09 -16.57
C SER A 83 -3.14 -8.35 -15.96
N CYS A 84 -2.37 -9.11 -16.73
CA CYS A 84 -1.67 -10.31 -16.25
C CYS A 84 -0.58 -9.94 -15.24
N VAL A 85 0.23 -8.91 -15.54
CA VAL A 85 1.28 -8.43 -14.62
C VAL A 85 0.64 -7.97 -13.31
N LEU A 86 -0.44 -7.18 -13.39
CA LEU A 86 -1.15 -6.68 -12.21
C LEU A 86 -1.68 -7.82 -11.34
N SER A 87 -2.26 -8.87 -11.95
CA SER A 87 -2.73 -10.05 -11.21
C SER A 87 -1.59 -10.76 -10.47
N GLY A 88 -0.41 -10.83 -11.09
CA GLY A 88 0.79 -11.38 -10.44
C GLY A 88 1.27 -10.53 -9.27
N ILE A 89 1.30 -9.20 -9.45
CA ILE A 89 1.68 -8.24 -8.39
C ILE A 89 0.69 -8.34 -7.22
N GLU A 90 -0.62 -8.35 -7.49
CA GLU A 90 -1.65 -8.44 -6.47
C GLU A 90 -1.48 -9.70 -5.61
N LYS A 91 -1.32 -10.85 -6.26
CA LYS A 91 -1.11 -12.11 -5.56
C LYS A 91 0.14 -12.09 -4.69
N ALA A 92 1.28 -11.68 -5.23
CA ALA A 92 2.54 -11.61 -4.49
C ALA A 92 2.47 -10.62 -3.31
N ALA A 93 1.83 -9.46 -3.50
CA ALA A 93 1.62 -8.47 -2.45
C ALA A 93 0.73 -9.03 -1.33
N ALA A 94 -0.40 -9.68 -1.68
CA ALA A 94 -1.31 -10.27 -0.71
C ALA A 94 -0.64 -11.38 0.11
N ASP A 95 0.12 -12.28 -0.53
CA ASP A 95 0.87 -13.34 0.14
C ASP A 95 1.92 -12.79 1.12
N ALA A 96 2.47 -11.60 0.82
CA ALA A 96 3.43 -10.89 1.68
C ALA A 96 2.77 -9.94 2.69
N GLY A 97 1.44 -9.85 2.74
CA GLY A 97 0.69 -9.00 3.68
C GLY A 97 0.64 -7.53 3.29
N TYR A 98 0.84 -7.19 2.02
CA TYR A 98 0.71 -5.85 1.48
C TYR A 98 -0.62 -5.65 0.74
N ASN A 99 -1.12 -4.41 0.78
CA ASN A 99 -2.17 -3.95 -0.11
C ASN A 99 -1.57 -3.27 -1.34
N ILE A 100 -2.33 -3.18 -2.43
CA ILE A 100 -1.92 -2.40 -3.59
C ILE A 100 -2.91 -1.27 -3.87
N ILE A 101 -2.40 -0.14 -4.36
CA ILE A 101 -3.18 0.93 -4.99
C ILE A 101 -2.73 0.99 -6.44
N VAL A 102 -3.66 0.74 -7.35
CA VAL A 102 -3.40 0.78 -8.79
C VAL A 102 -3.82 2.12 -9.35
N ALA A 103 -2.95 2.74 -10.14
CA ALA A 103 -3.24 3.96 -10.87
C ALA A 103 -2.81 3.82 -12.33
N GLN A 104 -3.63 4.35 -13.24
CA GLN A 104 -3.36 4.34 -14.67
C GLN A 104 -2.85 5.71 -15.12
N SER A 105 -1.67 5.74 -15.76
CA SER A 105 -1.12 6.98 -16.31
C SER A 105 -1.77 7.40 -17.64
N SER A 106 -2.49 6.50 -18.29
CA SER A 106 -3.12 6.75 -19.60
C SER A 106 -2.12 7.21 -20.66
N GLU A 107 -0.90 6.71 -20.60
CA GLU A 107 0.23 7.08 -21.48
C GLU A 107 0.63 8.57 -21.40
N SER A 108 0.28 9.28 -20.31
CA SER A 108 0.56 10.69 -20.10
C SER A 108 1.58 10.89 -18.98
N TYR A 109 2.68 11.60 -19.30
CA TYR A 109 3.67 12.06 -18.33
C TYR A 109 3.06 12.91 -17.21
N GLU A 110 2.17 13.86 -17.58
CA GLU A 110 1.52 14.74 -16.60
C GLU A 110 0.66 13.96 -15.60
N GLN A 111 -0.04 12.93 -16.09
CA GLN A 111 -0.83 12.06 -15.23
C GLN A 111 0.06 11.18 -14.34
N GLU A 112 1.17 10.69 -14.86
CA GLU A 112 2.17 9.93 -14.13
C GLU A 112 2.72 10.75 -12.95
N VAL A 113 3.09 12.01 -13.19
CA VAL A 113 3.54 12.95 -12.15
C VAL A 113 2.48 13.12 -11.04
N LYS A 114 1.20 13.33 -11.41
CA LYS A 114 0.10 13.47 -10.44
C LYS A 114 -0.08 12.20 -9.60
N ILE A 115 0.07 11.02 -10.21
CA ILE A 115 -0.03 9.73 -9.52
C ILE A 115 1.10 9.61 -8.50
N VAL A 116 2.34 9.92 -8.89
CA VAL A 116 3.49 9.86 -8.00
C VAL A 116 3.31 10.80 -6.80
N HIS A 117 2.89 12.04 -7.00
CA HIS A 117 2.57 12.96 -5.91
C HIS A 117 1.46 12.42 -4.98
N SER A 118 0.45 11.74 -5.54
CA SER A 118 -0.61 11.09 -4.76
C SER A 118 -0.06 9.93 -3.92
N PHE A 119 0.88 9.16 -4.45
CA PHE A 119 1.54 8.07 -3.73
C PHE A 119 2.45 8.58 -2.62
N LEU A 120 3.17 9.68 -2.85
CA LEU A 120 3.93 10.39 -1.81
C LEU A 120 3.02 10.83 -0.66
N ALA A 121 1.89 11.49 -0.98
CA ALA A 121 0.90 11.94 0.00
C ALA A 121 0.28 10.76 0.77
N ALA A 122 0.01 9.63 0.09
CA ALA A 122 -0.49 8.40 0.69
C ALA A 122 0.56 7.62 1.50
N ARG A 123 1.83 8.02 1.43
CA ARG A 123 2.97 7.36 2.10
C ARG A 123 3.06 5.87 1.76
N VAL A 124 2.97 5.53 0.49
CA VAL A 124 3.15 4.14 0.05
C VAL A 124 4.53 3.63 0.47
N CYS A 125 4.66 2.34 0.74
CA CYS A 125 5.94 1.75 1.17
C CYS A 125 6.88 1.42 0.00
N GLY A 126 6.39 1.46 -1.23
CA GLY A 126 7.15 1.23 -2.46
C GLY A 126 6.28 1.47 -3.68
N VAL A 127 6.90 1.60 -4.85
CA VAL A 127 6.21 1.80 -6.12
C VAL A 127 6.70 0.78 -7.15
N ILE A 128 5.76 0.19 -7.89
CA ILE A 128 6.02 -0.66 -9.06
C ILE A 128 5.46 0.10 -10.27
N ALA A 129 6.27 0.42 -11.27
CA ALA A 129 5.85 1.29 -12.36
C ALA A 129 6.31 0.80 -13.74
N SER A 130 5.44 0.94 -14.73
CA SER A 130 5.81 0.97 -16.14
C SER A 130 5.59 2.40 -16.66
N LEU A 131 6.58 2.94 -17.38
CA LEU A 131 6.57 4.32 -17.82
C LEU A 131 5.49 4.59 -18.88
N ALA A 132 4.92 5.78 -18.87
CA ALA A 132 4.12 6.27 -19.98
C ALA A 132 5.00 6.50 -21.25
N LYS A 133 4.39 6.46 -22.42
CA LYS A 133 5.12 6.60 -23.71
C LYS A 133 5.84 7.93 -23.85
N ASP A 134 5.23 9.00 -23.35
CA ASP A 134 5.74 10.36 -23.45
C ASP A 134 6.64 10.77 -22.28
N THR A 135 6.91 9.85 -21.34
CA THR A 135 7.80 10.10 -20.22
C THR A 135 9.25 10.21 -20.67
N SER A 136 9.78 11.44 -20.60
CA SER A 136 11.18 11.78 -20.95
C SER A 136 11.96 12.38 -19.78
N GLN A 137 11.29 12.73 -18.69
CA GLN A 137 11.87 13.26 -17.46
C GLN A 137 11.49 12.40 -16.27
N TYR A 138 12.36 12.30 -15.29
CA TYR A 138 12.21 11.34 -14.19
C TYR A 138 12.26 12.01 -12.81
N ASP A 139 12.14 13.33 -12.72
CA ASP A 139 12.25 14.10 -11.47
C ASP A 139 11.22 13.65 -10.43
N HIS A 140 10.00 13.34 -10.86
CA HIS A 140 8.93 12.83 -10.00
C HIS A 140 9.29 11.46 -9.38
N TYR A 141 9.97 10.58 -10.12
CA TYR A 141 10.46 9.32 -9.57
C TYR A 141 11.67 9.54 -8.66
N GLN A 142 12.57 10.49 -9.00
CA GLN A 142 13.66 10.87 -8.11
C GLN A 142 13.13 11.39 -6.77
N GLU A 143 12.00 12.08 -6.76
CA GLU A 143 11.35 12.56 -5.53
C GLU A 143 10.90 11.40 -4.62
N LEU A 144 10.39 10.28 -5.18
CA LEU A 144 10.11 9.07 -4.39
C LEU A 144 11.37 8.53 -3.71
N LEU A 145 12.47 8.41 -4.45
CA LEU A 145 13.75 7.93 -3.91
C LEU A 145 14.30 8.85 -2.83
N ASN A 146 14.18 10.16 -3.00
CA ASN A 146 14.57 11.17 -2.00
C ASN A 146 13.73 11.08 -0.71
N ASN A 147 12.54 10.47 -0.77
CA ASN A 147 11.67 10.18 0.37
C ASN A 147 11.77 8.73 0.87
N ASP A 148 12.85 8.02 0.52
CA ASP A 148 13.10 6.61 0.90
C ASP A 148 12.00 5.64 0.45
N ILE A 149 11.30 5.94 -0.65
CA ILE A 149 10.31 5.05 -1.26
C ILE A 149 10.98 4.30 -2.41
N PRO A 150 11.24 3.00 -2.27
CA PRO A 150 11.86 2.20 -3.31
C PRO A 150 10.96 2.06 -4.54
N ILE A 151 11.59 1.96 -5.72
CA ILE A 151 10.91 1.81 -6.99
C ILE A 151 11.43 0.56 -7.70
N VAL A 152 10.51 -0.19 -8.29
CA VAL A 152 10.80 -1.26 -9.26
C VAL A 152 10.13 -0.90 -10.57
N PHE A 153 10.91 -0.73 -11.64
CA PHE A 153 10.36 -0.57 -12.97
C PHE A 153 10.14 -1.92 -13.65
N TYR A 154 9.09 -2.03 -14.45
CA TYR A 154 8.84 -3.20 -15.28
C TYR A 154 8.44 -2.78 -16.70
N ASP A 155 8.67 -3.65 -17.69
CA ASP A 155 8.38 -3.43 -19.11
C ASP A 155 9.08 -2.18 -19.64
N ARG A 156 8.51 -1.00 -19.51
CA ARG A 156 9.13 0.27 -19.85
C ARG A 156 9.85 0.84 -18.64
N ILE A 157 11.16 0.95 -18.76
CA ILE A 157 12.05 1.24 -17.64
C ILE A 157 12.76 2.58 -17.78
N CYS A 158 13.08 3.19 -16.64
CA CYS A 158 14.01 4.31 -16.56
C CYS A 158 15.45 3.78 -16.43
N THR A 159 16.36 4.28 -17.27
CA THR A 159 17.80 3.97 -17.16
C THR A 159 18.58 5.03 -16.41
N GLY A 160 18.00 6.21 -16.20
CA GLY A 160 18.64 7.36 -15.54
C GLY A 160 18.62 7.30 -14.01
N LEU A 161 17.84 6.40 -13.41
CA LEU A 161 17.71 6.26 -11.96
C LEU A 161 18.31 4.95 -11.47
N LYS A 162 18.85 4.97 -10.27
CA LYS A 162 19.36 3.75 -9.60
C LYS A 162 18.21 3.01 -8.93
N THR A 163 17.56 2.12 -9.67
CA THR A 163 16.37 1.37 -9.25
C THR A 163 16.46 -0.08 -9.70
N GLU A 164 15.66 -0.95 -9.07
CA GLU A 164 15.46 -2.33 -9.55
C GLU A 164 14.57 -2.35 -10.78
N ARG A 165 14.74 -3.37 -11.63
CA ARG A 165 14.05 -3.49 -12.91
C ARG A 165 13.67 -4.95 -13.19
N VAL A 166 12.48 -5.14 -13.75
CA VAL A 166 12.00 -6.42 -14.26
C VAL A 166 11.68 -6.26 -15.74
N VAL A 167 12.50 -6.85 -16.59
CA VAL A 167 12.35 -6.77 -18.05
C VAL A 167 12.34 -8.17 -18.64
N VAL A 168 11.66 -8.32 -19.79
CA VAL A 168 11.72 -9.53 -20.62
C VAL A 168 12.71 -9.28 -21.75
N ASP A 169 13.50 -10.28 -22.08
CA ASP A 169 14.35 -10.25 -23.26
C ASP A 169 13.51 -10.61 -24.50
N ASP A 170 12.85 -9.60 -25.07
CA ASP A 170 11.97 -9.75 -26.23
C ASP A 170 12.76 -10.23 -27.46
N TYR A 171 14.07 -9.89 -27.55
CA TYR A 171 14.93 -10.32 -28.64
C TYR A 171 15.18 -11.84 -28.56
N ALA A 172 15.60 -12.34 -27.40
CA ALA A 172 15.79 -13.77 -27.19
C ALA A 172 14.46 -14.54 -27.30
N GLY A 173 13.36 -13.98 -26.79
CA GLY A 173 12.01 -14.55 -26.88
C GLY A 173 11.52 -14.67 -28.31
N SER A 174 11.74 -13.68 -29.17
CA SER A 174 11.33 -13.72 -30.58
C SER A 174 12.16 -14.68 -31.43
N PHE A 175 13.39 -14.98 -31.03
CA PHE A 175 14.25 -15.97 -31.71
C PHE A 175 13.92 -17.41 -31.35
N ALA A 176 13.27 -17.62 -30.19
CA ALA A 176 12.91 -18.95 -29.69
C ALA A 176 11.48 -19.41 -30.10
N ALA A 177 10.70 -18.53 -30.73
CA ALA A 177 9.33 -18.77 -31.21
C ALA A 177 9.31 -19.29 -32.66
#